data_0a8a96d37ab123d11c063656d610d7cf
#
_entry.id   0a8a96d37ab123d11c063656d610d7cf
#
_cell.length_a   1.000
_cell.length_b   1.000
_cell.length_c   1.000
_cell.angle_alpha   90.00
_cell.angle_beta   90.00
_cell.angle_gamma   90.00
#
_symmetry.space_group_name_H-M   'P 1'
#
loop_
_entity.id
_entity.type
_entity.pdbx_description
1 polymer ?
#
loop_
_entity_poly.entity_id
_entity_poly.type
_entity_poly.pdbx_seq_one_letter_code
_entity_poly.pdbx_strand_id
1 'polypeptide(L)'
;FSFTTKLLKMDFEGNLIGSVDGMTGHLGCLTMNPADGRVYGSLEYKDDAIGKGIRRTLDAGQVAPEDEKDRTGFYVAIFDVDRITRPDMDAEKDRVMTTVYIKEAVDDYYAKVSNNGQELEHRFGCSGIDGVTFAPAFGQSRDGKKYLYVAYGIYGDTLRTDNDYQVILAYDTRDWKQYEQPLTQENLHKSGPEKPLHKYFLYTGNTSWGIQNLAYEKASGNMHAAV
;
A
#
# COMPACT_ATOMS: atom_id res chain seq x y z
N PHE A 1 5.26 11.38 -8.49
CA PHE A 1 5.40 10.10 -9.20
C PHE A 1 6.07 9.09 -8.27
N SER A 2 5.59 7.83 -8.28
CA SER A 2 6.20 6.72 -7.55
C SER A 2 6.92 5.76 -8.48
N PHE A 3 8.00 5.23 -7.97
CA PHE A 3 8.73 4.10 -8.52
C PHE A 3 8.99 3.12 -7.38
N THR A 4 9.45 1.92 -7.67
CA THR A 4 9.60 0.83 -6.68
C THR A 4 10.14 1.29 -5.32
N THR A 5 11.22 2.11 -5.30
CA THR A 5 11.86 2.59 -4.06
C THR A 5 12.07 4.10 -4.05
N LYS A 6 11.40 4.83 -4.95
CA LYS A 6 11.63 6.25 -5.15
C LYS A 6 10.33 7.02 -5.32
N LEU A 7 10.24 8.19 -4.67
CA LEU A 7 9.20 9.19 -4.89
C LEU A 7 9.82 10.43 -5.52
N LEU A 8 9.25 10.92 -6.63
CA LEU A 8 9.64 12.18 -7.27
C LEU A 8 8.56 13.24 -7.07
N LYS A 9 8.97 14.42 -6.62
CA LYS A 9 8.18 15.65 -6.60
C LYS A 9 8.63 16.55 -7.74
N MET A 10 7.71 16.90 -8.63
CA MET A 10 7.95 17.71 -9.81
C MET A 10 6.97 18.87 -9.89
N ASP A 11 7.34 19.94 -10.58
CA ASP A 11 6.39 20.99 -10.96
C ASP A 11 5.56 20.57 -12.19
N PHE A 12 4.64 21.45 -12.61
CA PHE A 12 3.78 21.18 -13.79
C PHE A 12 4.53 21.31 -15.12
N GLU A 13 5.69 21.92 -15.13
CA GLU A 13 6.60 22.01 -16.27
C GLU A 13 7.50 20.77 -16.40
N GLY A 14 7.47 19.87 -15.41
CA GLY A 14 8.25 18.64 -15.38
C GLY A 14 9.64 18.78 -14.76
N ASN A 15 9.94 19.89 -14.11
CA ASN A 15 11.21 20.06 -13.39
C ASN A 15 11.18 19.33 -12.05
N LEU A 16 12.26 18.65 -11.71
CA LEU A 16 12.41 17.98 -10.43
C LEU A 16 12.59 19.00 -9.31
N ILE A 17 11.66 18.99 -8.34
CA ILE A 17 11.74 19.80 -7.11
C ILE A 17 12.51 19.04 -6.04
N GLY A 18 12.23 17.73 -5.90
CA GLY A 18 12.88 16.87 -4.92
C GLY A 18 12.51 15.41 -5.10
N SER A 19 13.23 14.55 -4.42
CA SER A 19 12.94 13.11 -4.42
C SER A 19 13.20 12.49 -3.06
N VAL A 20 12.57 11.35 -2.81
CA VAL A 20 12.81 10.50 -1.64
C VAL A 20 13.23 9.13 -2.12
N ASP A 21 14.34 8.65 -1.58
CA ASP A 21 14.95 7.36 -1.86
C ASP A 21 15.10 6.53 -0.57
N GLY A 22 15.64 5.33 -0.67
CA GLY A 22 15.97 4.51 0.49
C GLY A 22 14.75 3.94 1.22
N MET A 23 13.63 3.76 0.53
CA MET A 23 12.42 3.22 1.17
C MET A 23 12.58 1.73 1.45
N THR A 24 12.29 1.35 2.68
CA THR A 24 12.13 -0.05 3.07
C THR A 24 10.81 -0.58 2.50
N GLY A 25 10.86 -1.16 1.31
CA GLY A 25 9.71 -1.74 0.62
C GLY A 25 9.45 -1.18 -0.78
N HIS A 26 8.45 -1.76 -1.44
CA HIS A 26 7.97 -1.39 -2.76
C HIS A 26 6.85 -0.36 -2.65
N LEU A 27 7.10 0.85 -3.12
CA LEU A 27 6.10 1.92 -3.21
C LEU A 27 5.28 1.76 -4.50
N GLY A 28 3.96 1.60 -4.34
CA GLY A 28 3.01 1.45 -5.45
C GLY A 28 2.24 2.73 -5.77
N CYS A 29 0.90 2.61 -5.72
CA CYS A 29 -0.04 3.69 -6.02
C CYS A 29 0.05 4.84 -5.01
N LEU A 30 -0.20 6.06 -5.47
CA LEU A 30 -0.20 7.28 -4.64
C LEU A 30 -1.54 8.00 -4.70
N THR A 31 -1.91 8.60 -3.59
CA THR A 31 -3.07 9.50 -3.49
C THR A 31 -2.79 10.65 -2.52
N MET A 32 -3.41 11.81 -2.72
CA MET A 32 -3.32 12.92 -1.78
C MET A 32 -4.52 12.93 -0.85
N ASN A 33 -4.27 13.07 0.45
CA ASN A 33 -5.33 13.28 1.42
C ASN A 33 -5.76 14.76 1.40
N PRO A 34 -7.00 15.06 0.99
CA PRO A 34 -7.46 16.46 0.92
C PRO A 34 -7.64 17.11 2.28
N ALA A 35 -7.62 16.34 3.38
CA ALA A 35 -7.80 16.87 4.73
C ALA A 35 -6.50 17.36 5.36
N ASP A 36 -5.35 16.79 5.01
CA ASP A 36 -4.05 17.15 5.60
C ASP A 36 -2.98 17.53 4.56
N GLY A 37 -3.29 17.42 3.26
CA GLY A 37 -2.38 17.78 2.17
C GLY A 37 -1.21 16.81 1.97
N ARG A 38 -1.12 15.73 2.74
CA ARG A 38 -0.06 14.74 2.63
C ARG A 38 -0.35 13.72 1.54
N VAL A 39 0.69 13.10 1.00
CA VAL A 39 0.59 12.01 0.03
C VAL A 39 0.67 10.68 0.75
N TYR A 40 -0.28 9.80 0.43
CA TYR A 40 -0.42 8.45 0.94
C TYR A 40 -0.12 7.47 -0.18
N GLY A 41 0.64 6.41 0.10
CA GLY A 41 1.00 5.40 -0.89
C GLY A 41 0.97 4.00 -0.33
N SER A 42 0.62 3.01 -1.18
CA SER A 42 0.81 1.61 -0.81
C SER A 42 2.31 1.29 -0.74
N LEU A 43 2.73 0.65 0.34
CA LEU A 43 4.11 0.25 0.55
C LEU A 43 4.16 -1.19 1.03
N GLU A 44 4.82 -2.05 0.26
CA GLU A 44 4.93 -3.47 0.55
C GLU A 44 6.35 -3.85 0.91
N TYR A 45 6.51 -4.54 2.03
CA TYR A 45 7.72 -5.26 2.37
C TYR A 45 7.43 -6.76 2.36
N LYS A 46 7.94 -7.47 1.36
CA LYS A 46 7.72 -8.92 1.23
C LYS A 46 9.03 -9.70 1.27
N ASP A 47 9.00 -10.89 1.84
CA ASP A 47 10.12 -11.82 1.81
C ASP A 47 10.10 -12.70 0.54
N ASP A 48 9.86 -12.06 -0.61
CA ASP A 48 9.90 -12.65 -1.93
C ASP A 48 11.12 -12.17 -2.75
N ALA A 49 11.17 -12.56 -4.02
CA ALA A 49 12.28 -12.18 -4.92
C ALA A 49 12.39 -10.66 -5.10
N ILE A 50 11.26 -9.93 -5.11
CA ILE A 50 11.23 -8.47 -5.24
C ILE A 50 11.74 -7.82 -3.97
N GLY A 51 11.21 -8.21 -2.80
CA GLY A 51 11.65 -7.69 -1.50
C GLY A 51 13.13 -7.98 -1.24
N LYS A 52 13.59 -9.18 -1.59
CA LYS A 52 15.03 -9.53 -1.52
C LYS A 52 15.87 -8.68 -2.46
N GLY A 53 15.37 -8.37 -3.67
CA GLY A 53 16.02 -7.47 -4.61
C GLY A 53 16.15 -6.05 -4.05
N ILE A 54 15.07 -5.51 -3.46
CA ILE A 54 15.06 -4.18 -2.82
C ILE A 54 16.07 -4.13 -1.68
N ARG A 55 16.06 -5.11 -0.77
CA ARG A 55 17.04 -5.18 0.33
C ARG A 55 18.49 -5.13 -0.15
N ARG A 56 18.83 -5.92 -1.17
CA ARG A 56 20.20 -5.92 -1.75
C ARG A 56 20.60 -4.54 -2.27
N THR A 57 19.66 -3.75 -2.75
CA THR A 57 19.94 -2.39 -3.26
C THR A 57 20.13 -1.39 -2.12
N LEU A 58 19.38 -1.54 -1.02
CA LEU A 58 19.48 -0.67 0.16
C LEU A 58 20.72 -1.00 1.01
N ASP A 59 21.04 -2.29 1.14
CA ASP A 59 22.09 -2.80 2.03
C ASP A 59 23.42 -3.02 1.29
N ALA A 60 23.88 -2.12 0.44
CA ALA A 60 25.13 -2.31 -0.33
C ALA A 60 26.32 -2.79 0.56
N GLY A 61 26.23 -4.01 1.10
CA GLY A 61 27.23 -4.68 1.93
C GLY A 61 26.73 -5.30 3.24
N GLN A 62 25.47 -5.13 3.65
CA GLN A 62 24.90 -5.81 4.81
C GLN A 62 23.72 -6.66 4.37
N VAL A 63 23.95 -7.94 4.15
CA VAL A 63 22.88 -8.92 3.92
C VAL A 63 22.25 -9.19 5.28
N ALA A 64 20.98 -8.82 5.46
CA ALA A 64 20.20 -9.28 6.60
C ALA A 64 20.24 -10.81 6.63
N PRO A 65 20.35 -11.45 7.80
CA PRO A 65 20.43 -12.91 7.91
C PRO A 65 19.27 -13.55 7.15
N GLU A 66 19.56 -14.56 6.34
CA GLU A 66 18.56 -15.32 5.55
C GLU A 66 17.54 -16.04 6.45
N ASP A 67 17.73 -16.06 7.76
CA ASP A 67 16.98 -16.86 8.73
C ASP A 67 15.83 -16.12 9.45
N GLU A 68 15.60 -14.82 9.18
CA GLU A 68 14.45 -14.14 9.77
C GLU A 68 13.17 -14.47 9.00
N LYS A 69 12.47 -15.52 9.45
CA LYS A 69 11.10 -15.83 9.04
C LYS A 69 10.17 -14.68 9.43
N ASP A 70 9.20 -14.38 8.55
CA ASP A 70 8.08 -13.48 8.79
C ASP A 70 8.38 -11.96 8.79
N ARG A 71 9.15 -11.50 7.81
CA ARG A 71 9.38 -10.05 7.62
C ARG A 71 8.38 -9.38 6.65
N THR A 72 7.34 -10.06 6.20
CA THR A 72 6.33 -9.47 5.32
C THR A 72 5.43 -8.51 6.09
N GLY A 73 5.24 -7.32 5.54
CA GLY A 73 4.34 -6.31 6.07
C GLY A 73 3.78 -5.43 4.96
N PHE A 74 2.53 -5.02 5.11
CA PHE A 74 1.86 -4.09 4.21
C PHE A 74 1.54 -2.81 4.96
N TYR A 75 1.92 -1.68 4.36
CA TYR A 75 1.85 -0.38 4.98
C TYR A 75 1.22 0.64 4.04
N VAL A 76 0.63 1.66 4.62
CA VAL A 76 0.42 2.92 3.91
C VAL A 76 1.54 3.86 4.31
N ALA A 77 2.38 4.23 3.34
CA ALA A 77 3.39 5.28 3.50
C ALA A 77 2.72 6.65 3.43
N ILE A 78 3.12 7.56 4.30
CA ILE A 78 2.57 8.91 4.42
C ILE A 78 3.73 9.90 4.30
N PHE A 79 3.72 10.70 3.23
CA PHE A 79 4.77 11.65 2.91
C PHE A 79 4.33 13.07 3.24
N ASP A 80 5.15 13.78 3.98
CA ASP A 80 5.07 15.24 4.12
C ASP A 80 5.75 15.90 2.92
N VAL A 81 4.95 16.13 1.86
CA VAL A 81 5.48 16.58 0.58
C VAL A 81 6.04 18.00 0.62
N ASP A 82 5.65 18.82 1.59
CA ASP A 82 6.19 20.17 1.75
C ASP A 82 7.65 20.14 2.23
N ARG A 83 8.03 19.09 2.94
CA ARG A 83 9.39 18.85 3.39
C ARG A 83 10.30 18.22 2.33
N ILE A 84 9.75 17.75 1.21
CA ILE A 84 10.54 17.24 0.08
C ILE A 84 11.00 18.44 -0.76
N THR A 85 12.22 18.91 -0.50
CA THR A 85 12.75 20.18 -1.01
C THR A 85 14.04 20.05 -1.84
N ARG A 86 14.62 18.87 -1.90
CA ARG A 86 15.84 18.56 -2.67
C ARG A 86 15.81 17.14 -3.21
N PRO A 87 16.57 16.84 -4.28
CA PRO A 87 16.77 15.47 -4.74
C PRO A 87 17.44 14.58 -3.67
N ASP A 88 17.16 13.29 -3.77
CA ASP A 88 17.80 12.19 -3.04
C ASP A 88 17.77 12.36 -1.50
N MET A 89 16.58 12.78 -0.99
CA MET A 89 16.30 12.73 0.44
C MET A 89 16.11 11.27 0.86
N ASP A 90 16.65 10.91 2.01
CA ASP A 90 16.56 9.57 2.55
C ASP A 90 15.26 9.39 3.35
N ALA A 91 14.48 8.37 3.03
CA ALA A 91 13.17 8.12 3.63
C ALA A 91 13.22 7.95 5.15
N GLU A 92 14.31 7.36 5.67
CA GLU A 92 14.50 7.11 7.10
C GLU A 92 15.14 8.30 7.81
N LYS A 93 16.24 8.85 7.25
CA LYS A 93 17.08 9.86 7.90
C LYS A 93 16.49 11.27 7.85
N ASP A 94 15.87 11.64 6.71
CA ASP A 94 15.30 12.98 6.53
C ASP A 94 13.89 13.13 7.16
N ARG A 95 13.30 12.04 7.65
CA ARG A 95 12.00 12.01 8.35
C ARG A 95 10.88 12.64 7.54
N VAL A 96 10.86 12.40 6.24
CA VAL A 96 9.83 12.90 5.31
C VAL A 96 8.71 11.90 5.09
N MET A 97 8.89 10.68 5.58
CA MET A 97 7.94 9.57 5.47
C MET A 97 7.67 8.95 6.86
N THR A 98 6.42 8.63 7.10
CA THR A 98 5.97 7.72 8.17
C THR A 98 5.11 6.63 7.55
N THR A 99 4.83 5.57 8.29
CA THR A 99 3.99 4.47 7.80
C THR A 99 2.96 4.04 8.82
N VAL A 100 1.87 3.44 8.32
CA VAL A 100 0.82 2.81 9.11
C VAL A 100 0.62 1.38 8.61
N TYR A 101 0.69 0.41 9.52
CA TYR A 101 0.59 -1.01 9.21
C TYR A 101 -0.86 -1.41 8.88
N ILE A 102 -1.04 -2.18 7.82
CA ILE A 102 -2.35 -2.67 7.34
C ILE A 102 -2.54 -4.12 7.75
N LYS A 103 -2.88 -4.31 9.02
CA LYS A 103 -3.04 -5.63 9.65
C LYS A 103 -3.99 -6.54 8.87
N GLU A 104 -5.14 -6.04 8.42
CA GLU A 104 -6.16 -6.83 7.72
C GLU A 104 -5.60 -7.50 6.45
N ALA A 105 -4.77 -6.79 5.68
CA ALA A 105 -4.15 -7.36 4.48
C ALA A 105 -3.10 -8.41 4.83
N VAL A 106 -2.34 -8.19 5.89
CA VAL A 106 -1.34 -9.16 6.36
C VAL A 106 -2.01 -10.41 6.93
N ASP A 107 -3.11 -10.27 7.67
CA ASP A 107 -3.88 -11.39 8.18
C ASP A 107 -4.43 -12.25 7.03
N ASP A 108 -4.91 -11.63 5.93
CA ASP A 108 -5.36 -12.37 4.75
C ASP A 108 -4.20 -13.00 3.96
N TYR A 109 -3.06 -12.33 3.92
CA TYR A 109 -1.87 -12.86 3.26
C TYR A 109 -1.35 -14.15 3.92
N TYR A 110 -1.36 -14.20 5.25
CA TYR A 110 -0.91 -15.39 5.98
C TYR A 110 -2.01 -16.43 6.24
N ALA A 111 -3.27 -16.09 5.94
CA ALA A 111 -4.37 -17.01 6.19
C ALA A 111 -4.36 -18.18 5.22
N LYS A 112 -4.62 -19.37 5.77
CA LYS A 112 -4.90 -20.57 5.00
C LYS A 112 -6.41 -20.74 4.86
N VAL A 113 -6.84 -21.19 3.68
CA VAL A 113 -8.25 -21.42 3.35
C VAL A 113 -8.43 -22.76 2.67
N SER A 114 -9.57 -23.40 2.95
CA SER A 114 -9.99 -24.57 2.17
C SER A 114 -10.75 -24.10 0.93
N ASN A 115 -10.26 -24.47 -0.25
CA ASN A 115 -10.90 -24.18 -1.52
C ASN A 115 -10.89 -25.43 -2.39
N ASN A 116 -12.07 -25.88 -2.82
CA ASN A 116 -12.24 -27.11 -3.60
C ASN A 116 -11.57 -28.35 -2.99
N GLY A 117 -11.55 -28.44 -1.65
CA GLY A 117 -10.95 -29.57 -0.92
C GLY A 117 -9.42 -29.50 -0.79
N GLN A 118 -8.79 -28.45 -1.24
CA GLN A 118 -7.36 -28.16 -1.06
C GLN A 118 -7.17 -27.04 -0.04
N GLU A 119 -6.13 -27.15 0.80
CA GLU A 119 -5.68 -26.05 1.63
C GLU A 119 -4.78 -25.15 0.78
N LEU A 120 -5.17 -23.88 0.67
CA LEU A 120 -4.44 -22.85 -0.06
C LEU A 120 -3.98 -21.75 0.90
N GLU A 121 -2.82 -21.20 0.65
CA GLU A 121 -2.33 -19.98 1.29
C GLU A 121 -2.95 -18.73 0.63
N HIS A 122 -2.83 -17.59 1.30
CA HIS A 122 -3.27 -16.29 0.79
C HIS A 122 -4.79 -16.23 0.58
N ARG A 123 -5.55 -16.07 1.67
CA ARG A 123 -7.01 -15.89 1.60
C ARG A 123 -7.39 -14.80 0.60
N PHE A 124 -8.40 -15.06 -0.22
CA PHE A 124 -8.81 -14.23 -1.35
C PHE A 124 -7.73 -14.04 -2.44
N GLY A 125 -6.71 -14.87 -2.46
CA GLY A 125 -5.55 -14.69 -3.33
C GLY A 125 -4.70 -13.46 -2.98
N CYS A 126 -4.81 -12.92 -1.76
CA CYS A 126 -4.12 -11.71 -1.35
C CYS A 126 -2.61 -11.80 -1.60
N SER A 127 -2.08 -10.97 -2.50
CA SER A 127 -0.64 -10.85 -2.76
C SER A 127 -0.03 -9.62 -2.08
N GLY A 128 -0.84 -8.82 -1.41
CA GLY A 128 -0.47 -7.57 -0.77
C GLY A 128 -1.45 -6.44 -1.04
N ILE A 129 -0.98 -5.21 -1.06
CA ILE A 129 -1.78 -4.01 -1.32
C ILE A 129 -1.14 -3.17 -2.43
N ASP A 130 -1.95 -2.71 -3.40
CA ASP A 130 -1.45 -1.90 -4.51
C ASP A 130 -2.22 -0.57 -4.66
N GLY A 131 -3.50 -0.62 -5.05
CA GLY A 131 -4.28 0.59 -5.31
C GLY A 131 -4.67 1.35 -4.04
N VAL A 132 -4.47 2.67 -4.01
CA VAL A 132 -4.95 3.54 -2.93
C VAL A 132 -5.62 4.80 -3.46
N THR A 133 -6.72 5.24 -2.81
CA THR A 133 -7.37 6.53 -3.13
C THR A 133 -8.19 7.06 -1.96
N PHE A 134 -8.37 8.39 -1.90
CA PHE A 134 -9.34 9.02 -0.98
C PHE A 134 -10.65 9.29 -1.70
N ALA A 135 -11.74 8.75 -1.18
CA ALA A 135 -13.09 8.93 -1.72
C ALA A 135 -14.15 9.00 -0.61
N PRO A 136 -15.36 9.52 -0.88
CA PRO A 136 -16.48 9.39 0.05
C PRO A 136 -16.88 7.92 0.22
N ALA A 137 -17.65 7.62 1.25
CA ALA A 137 -18.28 6.29 1.34
C ALA A 137 -19.17 6.03 0.13
N PHE A 138 -19.18 4.78 -0.34
CA PHE A 138 -20.03 4.38 -1.47
C PHE A 138 -21.49 4.79 -1.25
N GLY A 139 -22.09 5.41 -2.26
CA GLY A 139 -23.46 5.91 -2.21
C GLY A 139 -23.63 7.25 -1.45
N GLN A 140 -22.58 7.85 -0.93
CA GLN A 140 -22.63 9.13 -0.24
C GLN A 140 -22.34 10.31 -1.19
N SER A 141 -22.62 11.53 -0.72
CA SER A 141 -22.35 12.76 -1.46
C SER A 141 -20.86 12.86 -1.83
N ARG A 142 -20.59 13.38 -3.04
CA ARG A 142 -19.23 13.66 -3.55
C ARG A 142 -18.43 14.59 -2.65
N ASP A 143 -19.09 15.47 -1.92
CA ASP A 143 -18.50 16.38 -0.96
C ASP A 143 -18.48 15.83 0.48
N GLY A 144 -18.96 14.59 0.65
CA GLY A 144 -18.95 13.90 1.93
C GLY A 144 -17.53 13.65 2.46
N LYS A 145 -17.49 13.20 3.72
CA LYS A 145 -16.26 12.78 4.38
C LYS A 145 -15.52 11.76 3.51
N LYS A 146 -14.20 11.95 3.38
CA LYS A 146 -13.32 11.03 2.64
C LYS A 146 -12.74 9.96 3.57
N TYR A 147 -12.64 8.77 3.00
CA TYR A 147 -11.99 7.62 3.60
C TYR A 147 -10.85 7.17 2.69
N LEU A 148 -9.82 6.59 3.25
CA LEU A 148 -8.77 5.96 2.47
C LEU A 148 -9.25 4.57 2.05
N TYR A 149 -9.26 4.32 0.75
CA TYR A 149 -9.48 3.00 0.17
C TYR A 149 -8.14 2.37 -0.20
N VAL A 150 -7.97 1.11 0.18
CA VAL A 150 -6.77 0.31 -0.09
C VAL A 150 -7.20 -0.99 -0.74
N ALA A 151 -6.74 -1.23 -1.96
CA ALA A 151 -7.07 -2.44 -2.70
C ALA A 151 -5.98 -3.50 -2.59
N TYR A 152 -6.40 -4.77 -2.62
CA TYR A 152 -5.46 -5.88 -2.65
C TYR A 152 -4.82 -6.05 -4.03
N GLY A 153 -3.54 -6.41 -4.03
CA GLY A 153 -2.96 -7.22 -5.08
C GLY A 153 -3.50 -8.64 -5.00
N ILE A 154 -3.60 -9.34 -6.13
CA ILE A 154 -4.15 -10.70 -6.18
C ILE A 154 -3.19 -11.62 -6.93
N TYR A 155 -2.87 -12.77 -6.31
CA TYR A 155 -2.25 -13.88 -7.03
C TYR A 155 -3.27 -14.55 -7.96
N GLY A 156 -2.98 -14.59 -9.27
CA GLY A 156 -3.80 -15.29 -10.24
C GLY A 156 -3.64 -16.81 -10.10
N ASP A 157 -4.77 -17.50 -9.88
CA ASP A 157 -4.84 -18.95 -9.86
C ASP A 157 -6.22 -19.39 -10.35
N THR A 158 -6.28 -20.01 -11.52
CA THR A 158 -7.54 -20.44 -12.15
C THR A 158 -8.16 -21.67 -11.48
N LEU A 159 -7.46 -22.33 -10.56
CA LEU A 159 -7.96 -23.50 -9.83
C LEU A 159 -8.71 -23.12 -8.56
N ARG A 160 -8.54 -21.87 -8.08
CA ARG A 160 -9.23 -21.37 -6.90
C ARG A 160 -10.39 -20.45 -7.28
N THR A 161 -11.36 -20.32 -6.38
CA THR A 161 -12.57 -19.52 -6.58
C THR A 161 -12.72 -18.38 -5.54
N ASP A 162 -11.89 -18.35 -4.51
CA ASP A 162 -11.90 -17.29 -3.50
C ASP A 162 -11.18 -16.01 -3.95
N ASN A 163 -10.54 -16.02 -5.13
CA ASN A 163 -9.95 -14.85 -5.80
C ASN A 163 -10.86 -14.28 -6.91
N ASP A 164 -12.15 -14.65 -6.95
CA ASP A 164 -13.13 -14.12 -7.89
C ASP A 164 -13.56 -12.68 -7.59
N TYR A 165 -13.09 -12.12 -6.49
CA TYR A 165 -13.43 -10.78 -6.03
C TYR A 165 -12.20 -9.90 -5.89
N GLN A 166 -12.31 -8.66 -6.36
CA GLN A 166 -11.40 -7.62 -5.94
C GLN A 166 -11.76 -7.21 -4.50
N VAL A 167 -10.76 -7.11 -3.63
CA VAL A 167 -10.95 -6.74 -2.23
C VAL A 167 -10.47 -5.32 -1.99
N ILE A 168 -11.33 -4.50 -1.41
CA ILE A 168 -11.01 -3.09 -1.10
C ILE A 168 -11.34 -2.82 0.37
N LEU A 169 -10.34 -2.36 1.11
CA LEU A 169 -10.46 -1.94 2.50
C LEU A 169 -10.74 -0.44 2.56
N ALA A 170 -11.59 0.00 3.48
CA ALA A 170 -11.85 1.41 3.72
C ALA A 170 -11.48 1.79 5.16
N TYR A 171 -10.72 2.88 5.31
CA TYR A 171 -10.24 3.37 6.60
C TYR A 171 -10.60 4.84 6.83
N ASP A 172 -10.96 5.16 8.09
CA ASP A 172 -11.00 6.51 8.59
C ASP A 172 -9.62 6.91 9.09
N THR A 173 -8.97 7.86 8.42
CA THR A 173 -7.58 8.23 8.73
C THR A 173 -7.43 9.35 9.77
N ARG A 174 -8.53 9.87 10.34
CA ARG A 174 -8.48 11.02 11.28
C ARG A 174 -7.59 10.80 12.50
N ASP A 175 -7.59 9.57 13.00
CA ASP A 175 -6.83 9.20 14.18
C ASP A 175 -5.53 8.45 13.85
N TRP A 176 -5.13 8.41 12.57
CA TRP A 176 -3.96 7.63 12.14
C TRP A 176 -2.64 8.18 12.66
N LYS A 177 -2.59 9.45 13.07
CA LYS A 177 -1.38 10.05 13.65
C LYS A 177 -0.83 9.26 14.84
N GLN A 178 -1.68 8.60 15.61
CA GLN A 178 -1.27 7.73 16.72
C GLN A 178 -0.54 6.46 16.28
N TYR A 179 -0.76 6.02 15.03
CA TYR A 179 -0.13 4.81 14.48
C TYR A 179 1.12 5.10 13.66
N GLU A 180 1.29 6.34 13.20
CA GLU A 180 2.39 6.72 12.33
C GLU A 180 3.74 6.50 12.99
N GLN A 181 4.60 5.69 12.36
CA GLN A 181 5.97 5.44 12.78
C GLN A 181 6.91 5.41 11.58
N PRO A 182 8.21 5.72 11.78
CA PRO A 182 9.22 5.44 10.78
C PRO A 182 9.30 3.93 10.50
N LEU A 183 9.48 3.57 9.22
CA LEU A 183 9.74 2.21 8.81
C LEU A 183 11.21 2.09 8.42
N THR A 184 11.94 1.18 9.08
CA THR A 184 13.35 0.90 8.79
C THR A 184 13.56 -0.61 8.63
N GLN A 185 14.70 -1.01 8.05
CA GLN A 185 15.08 -2.42 7.95
C GLN A 185 15.13 -3.12 9.31
N GLU A 186 15.52 -2.39 10.36
CA GLU A 186 15.64 -2.91 11.74
C GLU A 186 14.30 -2.86 12.50
N ASN A 187 13.36 -2.00 12.06
CA ASN A 187 12.08 -1.83 12.73
C ASN A 187 10.91 -1.88 11.75
N LEU A 188 10.50 -3.08 11.40
CA LEU A 188 9.27 -3.36 10.67
C LEU A 188 8.09 -3.37 11.66
N HIS A 189 7.70 -2.18 12.13
CA HIS A 189 6.67 -2.04 13.15
C HIS A 189 5.31 -2.58 12.70
N LYS A 190 4.46 -2.92 13.66
CA LYS A 190 3.07 -3.39 13.44
C LYS A 190 2.04 -2.37 13.97
N SER A 191 2.40 -1.09 14.00
CA SER A 191 1.51 -0.03 14.47
C SER A 191 0.51 0.34 13.37
N GLY A 192 -0.76 0.08 13.62
CA GLY A 192 -1.85 0.33 12.68
C GLY A 192 -3.22 -0.01 13.28
N PRO A 193 -4.31 0.30 12.58
CA PRO A 193 -5.65 -0.03 13.04
C PRO A 193 -5.87 -1.56 13.03
N GLU A 194 -6.58 -2.06 14.04
CA GLU A 194 -6.91 -3.48 14.18
C GLU A 194 -7.77 -4.01 13.04
N LYS A 195 -8.67 -3.16 12.51
CA LYS A 195 -9.60 -3.51 11.42
C LYS A 195 -9.89 -2.32 10.52
N PRO A 196 -10.22 -2.56 9.26
CA PRO A 196 -10.81 -1.52 8.41
C PRO A 196 -12.22 -1.15 8.92
N LEU A 197 -12.69 0.03 8.54
CA LEU A 197 -14.08 0.43 8.76
C LEU A 197 -15.02 -0.47 7.93
N HIS A 198 -14.63 -0.76 6.68
CA HIS A 198 -15.34 -1.65 5.77
C HIS A 198 -14.36 -2.46 4.93
N LYS A 199 -14.78 -3.67 4.56
CA LYS A 199 -14.12 -4.55 3.60
C LYS A 199 -15.13 -4.88 2.50
N TYR A 200 -14.85 -4.42 1.30
CA TYR A 200 -15.71 -4.59 0.14
C TYR A 200 -15.20 -5.71 -0.76
N PHE A 201 -16.12 -6.45 -1.34
CA PHE A 201 -15.86 -7.51 -2.30
C PHE A 201 -16.56 -7.17 -3.61
N LEU A 202 -15.77 -6.88 -4.65
CA LEU A 202 -16.25 -6.57 -5.98
C LEU A 202 -16.05 -7.78 -6.88
N TYR A 203 -17.15 -8.44 -7.25
CA TYR A 203 -17.09 -9.61 -8.11
C TYR A 203 -16.60 -9.24 -9.52
N THR A 204 -15.52 -9.86 -9.96
CA THR A 204 -14.93 -9.68 -11.29
C THR A 204 -14.71 -11.02 -12.01
N GLY A 205 -15.05 -12.13 -11.36
CA GLY A 205 -14.65 -13.47 -11.76
C GLY A 205 -13.17 -13.72 -11.49
N ASN A 206 -12.70 -14.94 -11.73
CA ASN A 206 -11.30 -15.28 -11.51
C ASN A 206 -10.41 -14.37 -12.36
N THR A 207 -9.60 -13.58 -11.70
CA THR A 207 -8.69 -12.64 -12.33
C THR A 207 -7.24 -12.99 -12.03
N SER A 208 -6.37 -12.80 -13.02
CA SER A 208 -4.92 -12.96 -12.83
C SER A 208 -4.26 -11.75 -12.16
N TRP A 209 -4.99 -10.64 -12.03
CA TRP A 209 -4.44 -9.37 -11.57
C TRP A 209 -5.32 -8.75 -10.50
N GLY A 210 -4.70 -8.20 -9.48
CA GLY A 210 -5.34 -7.32 -8.51
C GLY A 210 -5.40 -5.87 -9.00
N ILE A 211 -6.07 -5.02 -8.23
CA ILE A 211 -6.15 -3.59 -8.54
C ILE A 211 -4.80 -2.94 -8.29
N GLN A 212 -4.09 -2.56 -9.37
CA GLN A 212 -2.79 -1.89 -9.32
C GLN A 212 -2.92 -0.40 -8.96
N ASN A 213 -4.01 0.24 -9.40
CA ASN A 213 -4.27 1.65 -9.13
C ASN A 213 -5.75 1.88 -8.80
N LEU A 214 -5.99 2.77 -7.84
CA LEU A 214 -7.29 3.36 -7.55
C LEU A 214 -7.24 4.87 -7.77
N ALA A 215 -8.28 5.42 -8.39
CA ALA A 215 -8.45 6.85 -8.51
C ALA A 215 -9.91 7.25 -8.31
N TYR A 216 -10.15 8.28 -7.49
CA TYR A 216 -11.47 8.87 -7.34
C TYR A 216 -11.58 10.16 -8.16
N GLU A 217 -12.54 10.19 -9.08
CA GLU A 217 -12.85 11.37 -9.87
C GLU A 217 -13.99 12.16 -9.23
N LYS A 218 -13.68 13.30 -8.65
CA LYS A 218 -14.67 14.12 -7.95
C LYS A 218 -15.76 14.63 -8.89
N ALA A 219 -15.46 14.91 -10.16
CA ALA A 219 -16.41 15.48 -11.11
C ALA A 219 -17.59 14.52 -11.40
N SER A 220 -17.30 13.25 -11.66
CA SER A 220 -18.30 12.21 -11.90
C SER A 220 -18.80 11.53 -10.61
N GLY A 221 -17.97 11.51 -9.55
CA GLY A 221 -18.18 10.72 -8.34
C GLY A 221 -17.81 9.25 -8.50
N ASN A 222 -17.13 8.89 -9.58
CA ASN A 222 -16.72 7.53 -9.84
C ASN A 222 -15.37 7.20 -9.20
N MET A 223 -15.22 5.93 -8.80
CA MET A 223 -13.95 5.35 -8.47
C MET A 223 -13.51 4.46 -9.64
N HIS A 224 -12.31 4.70 -10.13
CA HIS A 224 -11.69 3.94 -11.21
C HIS A 224 -10.68 2.96 -10.60
N ALA A 225 -10.74 1.71 -11.03
CA ALA A 225 -9.81 0.67 -10.67
C ALA A 225 -9.11 0.17 -11.94
N ALA A 226 -7.79 0.21 -11.95
CA ALA A 226 -6.98 -0.33 -13.04
C ALA A 226 -6.32 -1.64 -12.57
N VAL A 227 -6.37 -2.65 -13.42
CA VAL A 227 -5.76 -3.98 -13.22
C VAL A 227 -4.75 -4.25 -14.32
#